data_878dbbcb9a50b0d58eec999ef7173b31
#
_entry.id   878dbbcb9a50b0d58eec999ef7173b31
#
_cell.length_a   1.000
_cell.length_b   1.000
_cell.length_c   1.000
_cell.angle_alpha   90.00
_cell.angle_beta   90.00
_cell.angle_gamma   90.00
#
_symmetry.space_group_name_H-M   'P 1'
#
loop_
_entity.id
_entity.type
_entity.pdbx_description
1 polymer ?
#
loop_
_entity_poly.entity_id
_entity_poly.type
_entity_poly.pdbx_seq_one_letter_code
_entity_poly.pdbx_strand_id
1 'polypeptide(L)'
;MPLHSDYLTIHETPDTKLDHLLIAYAGWPDAAESATNTIKYLLRKLQARKFAEIDPEEFFVFTQERPRSSRTRDGRRRIHWPANEFFHWTGHGTGHGTGHGTGHGTGHGTGNQTRLMFLLGVEPNLRWRTFSSIVADLAHQSGVKTVIHVGALLDAVPHTRPVRLTGSSTQPDLQKALDSASVGSSNYQGPTGISTAVMDACTRKGMGYASLWGNTPHYLQAAPNYRISYTLARSLVSLLNLPIDLSELSAAADTFDVEVARAANQDDQLTEYIKKLEDRYDESVTSSEMPDPAEVIHELEQFLRSQRGSGTGENS
;
A
#
# COMPACT_ATOMS: atom_id res chain seq x y z
N MET A 1 -9.41 -27.71 -12.06
CA MET A 1 -10.69 -27.18 -11.55
C MET A 1 -10.88 -25.83 -12.19
N PRO A 2 -12.07 -25.47 -12.71
CA PRO A 2 -12.29 -24.12 -13.20
C PRO A 2 -12.03 -23.16 -12.04
N LEU A 3 -11.23 -22.14 -12.29
CA LEU A 3 -11.12 -20.96 -11.46
C LEU A 3 -12.53 -20.52 -11.10
N HIS A 4 -12.78 -20.18 -9.86
CA HIS A 4 -13.98 -19.55 -9.32
C HIS A 4 -14.68 -18.59 -10.31
N SER A 5 -15.13 -19.16 -11.47
CA SER A 5 -15.65 -18.43 -12.62
C SER A 5 -16.83 -17.52 -12.27
N ASP A 6 -17.48 -17.83 -11.13
CA ASP A 6 -18.65 -17.08 -10.66
C ASP A 6 -18.28 -15.75 -9.97
N TYR A 7 -16.99 -15.58 -9.58
CA TYR A 7 -16.54 -14.40 -8.82
C TYR A 7 -15.41 -13.64 -9.49
N LEU A 8 -14.78 -14.20 -10.53
CA LEU A 8 -13.62 -13.61 -11.21
C LEU A 8 -13.93 -13.39 -12.68
N THR A 9 -13.89 -12.14 -13.11
CA THR A 9 -13.97 -11.76 -14.52
C THR A 9 -12.57 -11.53 -15.06
N ILE A 10 -12.18 -12.28 -16.10
CA ILE A 10 -10.92 -12.10 -16.82
C ILE A 10 -11.23 -11.44 -18.16
N HIS A 11 -10.70 -10.24 -18.39
CA HIS A 11 -10.89 -9.47 -19.62
C HIS A 11 -9.85 -9.79 -20.69
N GLU A 12 -8.61 -10.03 -20.24
CA GLU A 12 -7.51 -10.46 -21.10
C GLU A 12 -6.55 -11.37 -20.31
N THR A 13 -5.76 -12.16 -21.01
CA THR A 13 -4.73 -13.00 -20.39
C THR A 13 -3.37 -12.41 -20.75
N PRO A 14 -2.48 -12.11 -19.77
CA PRO A 14 -1.13 -11.66 -20.06
C PRO A 14 -0.38 -12.68 -20.93
N ASP A 15 0.28 -12.23 -22.00
CA ASP A 15 1.02 -13.08 -22.96
C ASP A 15 2.23 -13.77 -22.33
N THR A 16 2.68 -13.27 -21.18
CA THR A 16 3.88 -13.79 -20.50
C THR A 16 3.59 -14.04 -19.02
N LYS A 17 4.37 -14.96 -18.42
CA LYS A 17 4.32 -15.18 -16.96
C LYS A 17 4.78 -13.93 -16.23
N LEU A 18 4.13 -13.65 -15.10
CA LEU A 18 4.42 -12.55 -14.20
C LEU A 18 5.29 -13.05 -13.04
N ASP A 19 6.18 -12.21 -12.53
CA ASP A 19 7.16 -12.63 -11.52
C ASP A 19 6.69 -12.32 -10.10
N HIS A 20 6.12 -11.11 -9.88
CA HIS A 20 5.66 -10.66 -8.57
C HIS A 20 4.25 -10.11 -8.63
N LEU A 21 3.49 -10.29 -7.53
CA LEU A 21 2.22 -9.65 -7.30
C LEU A 21 2.36 -8.61 -6.18
N LEU A 22 2.08 -7.35 -6.48
CA LEU A 22 1.97 -6.27 -5.50
C LEU A 22 0.50 -6.06 -5.13
N ILE A 23 0.19 -6.04 -3.82
CA ILE A 23 -1.18 -5.90 -3.32
C ILE A 23 -1.29 -4.69 -2.40
N ALA A 24 -2.33 -3.87 -2.59
CA ALA A 24 -2.79 -2.91 -1.59
C ALA A 24 -4.32 -2.88 -1.54
N TYR A 25 -4.85 -2.79 -0.34
CA TYR A 25 -6.29 -2.66 -0.09
C TYR A 25 -6.57 -1.36 0.65
N ALA A 26 -7.55 -0.60 0.18
CA ALA A 26 -8.17 0.45 0.97
C ALA A 26 -8.93 -0.16 2.17
N GLY A 27 -9.07 0.60 3.23
CA GLY A 27 -9.69 0.15 4.46
C GLY A 27 -8.69 0.08 5.62
N TRP A 28 -8.83 -0.92 6.47
CA TRP A 28 -8.00 -1.06 7.67
C TRP A 28 -6.47 -1.07 7.41
N PRO A 29 -5.95 -1.71 6.34
CA PRO A 29 -4.50 -1.76 6.09
C PRO A 29 -3.96 -0.54 5.33
N ASP A 30 -4.68 0.58 5.23
CA ASP A 30 -4.32 1.72 4.39
C ASP A 30 -4.44 3.07 5.12
N ALA A 31 -3.68 3.23 6.19
CA ALA A 31 -3.66 4.48 6.95
C ALA A 31 -3.35 5.68 6.03
N ALA A 32 -4.25 6.69 6.07
CA ALA A 32 -4.19 7.90 5.26
C ALA A 32 -4.00 7.61 3.75
N GLU A 33 -4.65 6.57 3.22
CA GLU A 33 -4.59 6.14 1.81
C GLU A 33 -3.17 5.96 1.25
N SER A 34 -2.19 5.70 2.12
CA SER A 34 -0.78 5.72 1.76
C SER A 34 -0.38 4.55 0.87
N ALA A 35 -0.85 3.34 1.19
CA ALA A 35 -0.52 2.12 0.46
C ALA A 35 -1.23 2.08 -0.90
N THR A 36 -2.53 2.36 -0.94
CA THR A 36 -3.27 2.40 -2.21
C THR A 36 -2.77 3.52 -3.13
N ASN A 37 -2.41 4.70 -2.59
CA ASN A 37 -1.81 5.78 -3.37
C ASN A 37 -0.44 5.36 -3.95
N THR A 38 0.36 4.60 -3.19
CA THR A 38 1.61 4.01 -3.70
C THR A 38 1.36 3.14 -4.93
N ILE A 39 0.44 2.18 -4.85
CA ILE A 39 0.14 1.28 -5.98
C ILE A 39 -0.48 2.05 -7.14
N LYS A 40 -1.40 3.00 -6.90
CA LYS A 40 -1.95 3.87 -7.95
C LYS A 40 -0.85 4.63 -8.71
N TYR A 41 0.15 5.15 -7.98
CA TYR A 41 1.28 5.83 -8.59
C TYR A 41 2.10 4.88 -9.48
N LEU A 42 2.45 3.69 -8.99
CA LEU A 42 3.19 2.69 -9.76
C LEU A 42 2.41 2.24 -11.01
N LEU A 43 1.12 1.96 -10.89
CA LEU A 43 0.25 1.59 -12.03
C LEU A 43 0.28 2.65 -13.13
N ARG A 44 0.17 3.93 -12.74
CA ARG A 44 0.20 5.06 -13.68
C ARG A 44 1.57 5.20 -14.37
N LYS A 45 2.66 5.14 -13.60
CA LYS A 45 4.02 5.31 -14.15
C LYS A 45 4.42 4.16 -15.06
N LEU A 46 4.03 2.94 -14.74
CA LEU A 46 4.29 1.76 -15.55
C LEU A 46 3.28 1.58 -16.70
N GLN A 47 2.21 2.36 -16.72
CA GLN A 47 1.10 2.18 -17.67
C GLN A 47 0.54 0.75 -17.64
N ALA A 48 0.42 0.20 -16.42
CA ALA A 48 -0.10 -1.14 -16.21
C ALA A 48 -1.56 -1.25 -16.68
N ARG A 49 -1.92 -2.39 -17.30
CA ARG A 49 -3.25 -2.60 -17.89
C ARG A 49 -4.09 -3.50 -17.00
N LYS A 50 -5.35 -3.11 -16.79
CA LYS A 50 -6.33 -3.96 -16.11
C LYS A 50 -6.62 -5.19 -16.97
N PHE A 51 -6.60 -6.38 -16.34
CA PHE A 51 -6.86 -7.63 -17.05
C PHE A 51 -7.90 -8.54 -16.37
N ALA A 52 -8.16 -8.32 -15.07
CA ALA A 52 -9.19 -9.06 -14.35
C ALA A 52 -9.76 -8.27 -13.18
N GLU A 53 -10.89 -8.71 -12.65
CA GLU A 53 -11.51 -8.15 -11.44
C GLU A 53 -12.34 -9.19 -10.70
N ILE A 54 -12.45 -9.00 -9.37
CA ILE A 54 -13.34 -9.83 -8.53
C ILE A 54 -14.68 -9.10 -8.41
N ASP A 55 -15.78 -9.85 -8.66
CA ASP A 55 -17.14 -9.35 -8.46
C ASP A 55 -17.36 -9.00 -6.98
N PRO A 56 -17.81 -7.80 -6.64
CA PRO A 56 -17.95 -7.38 -5.25
C PRO A 56 -19.16 -7.98 -4.52
N GLU A 57 -20.15 -8.55 -5.22
CA GLU A 57 -21.48 -8.86 -4.67
C GLU A 57 -21.44 -9.77 -3.43
N GLU A 58 -20.56 -10.77 -3.43
CA GLU A 58 -20.47 -11.74 -2.35
C GLU A 58 -19.41 -11.42 -1.28
N PHE A 59 -18.62 -10.35 -1.50
CA PHE A 59 -17.47 -10.04 -0.65
C PHE A 59 -17.66 -8.78 0.21
N PHE A 60 -18.68 -7.97 -0.07
CA PHE A 60 -18.91 -6.73 0.64
C PHE A 60 -20.28 -6.64 1.29
N VAL A 61 -20.32 -5.96 2.44
CA VAL A 61 -21.55 -5.52 3.09
C VAL A 61 -21.78 -4.08 2.64
N PHE A 62 -22.58 -3.86 1.62
CA PHE A 62 -22.78 -2.54 1.01
C PHE A 62 -23.39 -1.47 1.91
N THR A 63 -23.84 -1.81 3.10
CA THR A 63 -24.21 -0.84 4.14
C THR A 63 -23.00 -0.36 4.94
N GLN A 64 -21.89 -1.10 4.93
CA GLN A 64 -20.62 -0.72 5.54
C GLN A 64 -19.69 -0.10 4.48
N GLU A 65 -19.48 -0.79 3.36
CA GLU A 65 -18.70 -0.30 2.22
C GLU A 65 -19.65 0.14 1.11
N ARG A 66 -20.11 1.39 1.19
CA ARG A 66 -21.16 1.91 0.30
C ARG A 66 -20.62 2.21 -1.10
N PRO A 67 -21.31 1.72 -2.17
CA PRO A 67 -21.06 2.17 -3.52
C PRO A 67 -21.21 3.68 -3.64
N ARG A 68 -20.38 4.32 -4.44
CA ARG A 68 -20.40 5.77 -4.67
C ARG A 68 -21.12 6.09 -5.95
N SER A 69 -21.93 7.15 -5.96
CA SER A 69 -22.62 7.64 -7.16
C SER A 69 -21.91 8.88 -7.68
N SER A 70 -21.62 8.91 -8.99
CA SER A 70 -21.13 10.09 -9.70
C SER A 70 -22.05 10.44 -10.87
N ARG A 71 -21.91 11.67 -11.42
CA ARG A 71 -22.55 12.06 -12.66
C ARG A 71 -21.52 12.11 -13.78
N THR A 72 -21.83 11.50 -14.89
CA THR A 72 -21.06 11.61 -16.13
C THR A 72 -21.27 12.98 -16.78
N ARG A 73 -20.45 13.37 -17.76
CA ARG A 73 -20.56 14.67 -18.46
C ARG A 73 -21.90 14.84 -19.19
N ASP A 74 -22.52 13.75 -19.62
CA ASP A 74 -23.85 13.69 -20.27
C ASP A 74 -25.00 13.62 -19.25
N GLY A 75 -24.73 13.82 -17.96
CA GLY A 75 -25.72 13.90 -16.88
C GLY A 75 -26.24 12.57 -16.36
N ARG A 76 -25.78 11.44 -16.88
CA ARG A 76 -26.18 10.10 -16.40
C ARG A 76 -25.55 9.80 -15.04
N ARG A 77 -26.23 9.05 -14.19
CA ARG A 77 -25.66 8.52 -12.97
C ARG A 77 -24.87 7.26 -13.25
N ARG A 78 -23.68 7.19 -12.67
CA ARG A 78 -22.84 6.00 -12.63
C ARG A 78 -22.62 5.58 -11.18
N ILE A 79 -22.78 4.27 -10.90
CA ILE A 79 -22.46 3.68 -9.61
C ILE A 79 -21.05 3.09 -9.70
N HIS A 80 -20.24 3.40 -8.69
CA HIS A 80 -18.90 2.85 -8.50
C HIS A 80 -18.99 1.90 -7.29
N TRP A 81 -18.94 0.62 -7.57
CA TRP A 81 -18.90 -0.42 -6.55
C TRP A 81 -17.51 -0.51 -5.94
N PRO A 82 -17.37 -0.98 -4.67
CA PRO A 82 -16.06 -1.37 -4.15
C PRO A 82 -15.46 -2.41 -5.09
N ALA A 83 -14.22 -2.18 -5.53
CA ALA A 83 -13.62 -2.99 -6.59
C ALA A 83 -12.31 -3.62 -6.10
N ASN A 84 -12.03 -4.82 -6.60
CA ASN A 84 -10.75 -5.50 -6.46
C ASN A 84 -10.28 -5.86 -7.86
N GLU A 85 -9.35 -5.05 -8.39
CA GLU A 85 -8.93 -5.06 -9.78
C GLU A 85 -7.49 -5.54 -9.92
N PHE A 86 -7.26 -6.39 -10.92
CA PHE A 86 -5.94 -6.89 -11.25
C PHE A 86 -5.39 -6.20 -12.49
N PHE A 87 -4.11 -5.80 -12.39
CA PHE A 87 -3.39 -5.16 -13.47
C PHE A 87 -2.10 -5.92 -13.75
N HIS A 88 -1.57 -5.82 -14.96
CA HIS A 88 -0.27 -6.38 -15.30
C HIS A 88 0.63 -5.35 -16.00
N TRP A 89 1.93 -5.55 -15.84
CA TRP A 89 2.98 -4.85 -16.57
C TRP A 89 4.09 -5.83 -16.94
N THR A 90 4.45 -5.86 -18.23
CA THR A 90 5.39 -6.86 -18.78
C THR A 90 6.75 -6.28 -19.20
N GLY A 91 7.07 -5.07 -18.74
CA GLY A 91 8.38 -4.46 -18.99
C GLY A 91 8.47 -3.66 -20.31
N HIS A 92 7.48 -3.74 -21.18
CA HIS A 92 7.45 -2.97 -22.43
C HIS A 92 6.51 -1.78 -22.22
N GLY A 93 7.09 -0.59 -22.03
CA GLY A 93 6.33 0.64 -22.17
C GLY A 93 5.87 0.75 -23.64
N THR A 94 4.57 0.94 -23.87
CA THR A 94 4.04 1.29 -25.21
C THR A 94 4.46 2.73 -25.52
N GLY A 95 5.75 2.94 -25.76
CA GLY A 95 6.28 4.19 -26.24
C GLY A 95 5.89 4.39 -27.69
N HIS A 96 4.73 4.99 -27.98
CA HIS A 96 4.50 5.71 -29.23
C HIS A 96 5.26 7.04 -29.13
N GLY A 97 6.57 6.98 -29.16
CA GLY A 97 7.43 8.13 -29.39
C GLY A 97 7.63 8.27 -30.90
N THR A 98 6.89 9.16 -31.57
CA THR A 98 7.25 9.72 -32.87
C THR A 98 8.48 10.60 -32.66
N GLY A 99 9.65 10.01 -32.70
CA GLY A 99 10.94 10.69 -32.64
C GLY A 99 11.87 10.06 -33.66
N HIS A 100 12.01 10.67 -34.84
CA HIS A 100 13.09 10.41 -35.77
C HIS A 100 14.41 10.80 -35.09
N GLY A 101 15.15 9.81 -34.61
CA GLY A 101 16.49 9.95 -34.09
C GLY A 101 17.33 8.78 -34.59
N THR A 102 18.09 8.98 -35.67
CA THR A 102 19.13 8.08 -36.15
C THR A 102 20.25 7.98 -35.10
N GLY A 103 20.23 6.91 -34.33
CA GLY A 103 21.31 6.59 -33.40
C GLY A 103 21.48 5.09 -33.32
N HIS A 104 22.49 4.55 -33.99
CA HIS A 104 22.96 3.17 -33.82
C HIS A 104 23.49 3.01 -32.39
N GLY A 105 22.67 2.41 -31.52
CA GLY A 105 23.07 1.96 -30.20
C GLY A 105 22.69 0.49 -30.04
N THR A 106 23.62 -0.41 -30.43
CA THR A 106 23.56 -1.84 -30.14
C THR A 106 23.78 -2.05 -28.64
N GLY A 107 22.66 -2.05 -27.87
CA GLY A 107 22.68 -2.41 -26.47
C GLY A 107 21.62 -3.50 -26.22
N HIS A 108 21.90 -4.75 -26.58
CA HIS A 108 21.17 -5.91 -26.11
C HIS A 108 21.50 -6.13 -24.62
N GLY A 109 20.88 -5.33 -23.76
CA GLY A 109 20.80 -5.64 -22.34
C GLY A 109 19.77 -6.74 -22.12
N THR A 110 20.16 -7.99 -22.16
CA THR A 110 19.36 -9.14 -21.68
C THR A 110 19.33 -9.15 -20.15
N GLY A 111 18.99 -8.02 -19.52
CA GLY A 111 18.60 -7.98 -18.12
C GLY A 111 17.19 -8.54 -18.02
N ASN A 112 17.01 -9.54 -17.15
CA ASN A 112 15.72 -10.17 -16.89
C ASN A 112 14.78 -9.08 -16.34
N GLN A 113 13.95 -8.50 -17.20
CA GLN A 113 13.03 -7.40 -16.83
C GLN A 113 11.95 -8.00 -15.91
N THR A 114 11.81 -7.43 -14.71
CA THR A 114 10.76 -7.79 -13.75
C THR A 114 9.38 -7.54 -14.35
N ARG A 115 8.51 -8.54 -14.30
CA ARG A 115 7.12 -8.46 -14.79
C ARG A 115 6.18 -8.49 -13.59
N LEU A 116 5.27 -7.55 -13.54
CA LEU A 116 4.45 -7.30 -12.36
C LEU A 116 2.98 -7.59 -12.61
N MET A 117 2.37 -8.17 -11.62
CA MET A 117 0.93 -8.20 -11.37
C MET A 117 0.63 -7.26 -10.20
N PHE A 118 -0.49 -6.58 -10.27
CA PHE A 118 -0.98 -5.75 -9.18
C PHE A 118 -2.40 -6.17 -8.83
N LEU A 119 -2.73 -6.10 -7.55
CA LEU A 119 -4.08 -6.12 -7.04
C LEU A 119 -4.28 -4.82 -6.25
N LEU A 120 -5.16 -3.98 -6.77
CA LEU A 120 -5.59 -2.77 -6.09
C LEU A 120 -7.08 -2.90 -5.78
N GLY A 121 -7.45 -2.75 -4.51
CA GLY A 121 -8.84 -2.93 -4.15
C GLY A 121 -9.22 -2.40 -2.79
N VAL A 122 -10.36 -2.88 -2.30
CA VAL A 122 -10.88 -2.60 -0.97
C VAL A 122 -10.83 -3.89 -0.16
N GLU A 123 -10.52 -3.82 1.13
CA GLU A 123 -10.53 -4.97 2.01
C GLU A 123 -11.95 -5.57 2.07
N PRO A 124 -12.13 -6.87 1.71
CA PRO A 124 -13.44 -7.48 1.71
C PRO A 124 -13.97 -7.68 3.14
N ASN A 125 -15.29 -7.51 3.33
CA ASN A 125 -15.92 -7.76 4.62
C ASN A 125 -16.20 -9.25 4.86
N LEU A 126 -16.41 -10.02 3.79
CA LEU A 126 -16.95 -11.38 3.81
C LEU A 126 -16.10 -12.36 3.02
N ARG A 127 -16.29 -13.65 3.30
CA ARG A 127 -15.75 -14.77 2.50
C ARG A 127 -14.24 -14.73 2.27
N TRP A 128 -13.48 -14.32 3.24
CA TRP A 128 -12.03 -14.16 3.15
C TRP A 128 -11.28 -15.37 2.60
N ARG A 129 -11.71 -16.61 2.97
CA ARG A 129 -11.08 -17.83 2.46
C ARG A 129 -11.29 -17.99 0.95
N THR A 130 -12.51 -17.72 0.45
CA THR A 130 -12.82 -17.76 -0.98
C THR A 130 -12.07 -16.66 -1.72
N PHE A 131 -12.13 -15.42 -1.23
CA PHE A 131 -11.42 -14.29 -1.78
C PHE A 131 -9.90 -14.55 -1.89
N SER A 132 -9.27 -15.01 -0.81
CA SER A 132 -7.84 -15.31 -0.78
C SER A 132 -7.46 -16.46 -1.72
N SER A 133 -8.34 -17.48 -1.87
CA SER A 133 -8.14 -18.54 -2.84
C SER A 133 -8.18 -18.03 -4.28
N ILE A 134 -9.13 -17.15 -4.63
CA ILE A 134 -9.20 -16.51 -5.95
C ILE A 134 -7.91 -15.76 -6.26
N VAL A 135 -7.44 -14.92 -5.33
CA VAL A 135 -6.19 -14.17 -5.49
C VAL A 135 -4.99 -15.11 -5.69
N ALA A 136 -4.87 -16.15 -4.85
CA ALA A 136 -3.77 -17.11 -4.92
C ALA A 136 -3.83 -17.97 -6.19
N ASP A 137 -5.03 -18.37 -6.65
CA ASP A 137 -5.22 -19.14 -7.87
C ASP A 137 -4.82 -18.34 -9.10
N LEU A 138 -5.28 -17.09 -9.21
CA LEU A 138 -4.96 -16.22 -10.34
C LEU A 138 -3.47 -15.90 -10.37
N ALA A 139 -2.87 -15.57 -9.23
CA ALA A 139 -1.45 -15.30 -9.12
C ALA A 139 -0.59 -16.51 -9.55
N HIS A 140 -0.89 -17.68 -9.00
CA HIS A 140 -0.17 -18.92 -9.34
C HIS A 140 -0.29 -19.28 -10.83
N GLN A 141 -1.48 -19.16 -11.43
CA GLN A 141 -1.71 -19.45 -12.86
C GLN A 141 -0.98 -18.43 -13.75
N SER A 142 -0.90 -17.17 -13.32
CA SER A 142 -0.13 -16.12 -14.00
C SER A 142 1.38 -16.31 -13.87
N GLY A 143 1.85 -17.31 -13.10
CA GLY A 143 3.27 -17.62 -12.92
C GLY A 143 3.96 -16.84 -11.82
N VAL A 144 3.22 -16.11 -10.97
CA VAL A 144 3.75 -15.33 -9.84
C VAL A 144 4.51 -16.24 -8.88
N LYS A 145 5.73 -15.81 -8.51
CA LYS A 145 6.59 -16.51 -7.56
C LYS A 145 6.55 -15.90 -6.18
N THR A 146 6.35 -14.59 -6.11
CA THR A 146 6.35 -13.83 -4.85
C THR A 146 5.21 -12.84 -4.81
N VAL A 147 4.53 -12.79 -3.67
CA VAL A 147 3.47 -11.81 -3.37
C VAL A 147 4.01 -10.82 -2.35
N ILE A 148 3.88 -9.52 -2.62
CA ILE A 148 4.29 -8.44 -1.74
C ILE A 148 3.05 -7.63 -1.38
N HIS A 149 2.64 -7.71 -0.12
CA HIS A 149 1.57 -6.87 0.42
C HIS A 149 2.12 -5.53 0.88
N VAL A 150 1.55 -4.46 0.39
CA VAL A 150 1.88 -3.08 0.76
C VAL A 150 0.77 -2.54 1.64
N GLY A 151 1.12 -2.08 2.82
CA GLY A 151 0.18 -1.55 3.78
C GLY A 151 0.69 -0.26 4.43
N ALA A 152 -0.20 0.40 5.15
CA ALA A 152 0.12 1.50 6.03
C ALA A 152 -0.70 1.38 7.31
N LEU A 153 -0.08 1.63 8.45
CA LEU A 153 -0.72 1.56 9.76
C LEU A 153 -0.49 2.84 10.54
N LEU A 154 -1.45 3.19 11.40
CA LEU A 154 -1.29 4.30 12.33
C LEU A 154 -0.33 3.90 13.45
N ASP A 155 0.62 4.79 13.74
CA ASP A 155 1.63 4.56 14.78
C ASP A 155 1.95 5.84 15.54
N ALA A 156 2.51 5.69 16.75
CA ALA A 156 3.00 6.79 17.57
C ALA A 156 4.40 7.25 17.11
N VAL A 157 4.49 7.70 15.87
CA VAL A 157 5.72 8.21 15.25
C VAL A 157 5.56 9.69 14.88
N PRO A 158 6.62 10.51 14.96
CA PRO A 158 6.56 11.90 14.52
C PRO A 158 6.73 12.01 13.00
N HIS A 159 6.05 12.99 12.38
CA HIS A 159 6.22 13.28 10.96
C HIS A 159 7.56 13.95 10.63
N THR A 160 8.23 14.49 11.65
CA THR A 160 9.51 15.22 11.55
C THR A 160 10.75 14.33 11.51
N ARG A 161 10.58 13.02 11.62
CA ARG A 161 11.66 12.03 11.53
C ARG A 161 11.48 11.13 10.30
N PRO A 162 12.54 10.43 9.88
CA PRO A 162 12.45 9.49 8.77
C PRO A 162 11.31 8.48 8.96
N VAL A 163 10.59 8.20 7.87
CA VAL A 163 9.48 7.24 7.91
C VAL A 163 10.01 5.86 8.31
N ARG A 164 9.46 5.29 9.36
CA ARG A 164 9.73 3.92 9.76
C ARG A 164 8.95 2.97 8.85
N LEU A 165 9.64 1.99 8.29
CA LEU A 165 9.03 0.89 7.58
C LEU A 165 9.17 -0.38 8.41
N THR A 166 8.11 -1.22 8.40
CA THR A 166 8.14 -2.56 8.99
C THR A 166 7.72 -3.58 7.95
N GLY A 167 8.18 -4.82 8.09
CA GLY A 167 7.86 -5.87 7.16
C GLY A 167 8.51 -7.19 7.50
N SER A 168 8.13 -8.21 6.74
CA SER A 168 8.72 -9.55 6.86
C SER A 168 8.58 -10.30 5.56
N SER A 169 9.39 -11.35 5.38
CA SER A 169 9.28 -12.24 4.23
C SER A 169 9.40 -13.70 4.63
N THR A 170 8.68 -14.57 3.92
CA THR A 170 8.85 -16.03 3.99
C THR A 170 10.06 -16.52 3.18
N GLN A 171 10.66 -15.64 2.35
CA GLN A 171 11.82 -15.94 1.51
C GLN A 171 13.09 -15.32 2.12
N PRO A 172 14.14 -16.12 2.42
CA PRO A 172 15.35 -15.61 3.08
C PRO A 172 16.05 -14.48 2.33
N ASP A 173 16.13 -14.56 0.99
CA ASP A 173 16.83 -13.54 0.19
C ASP A 173 16.05 -12.23 0.17
N LEU A 174 14.72 -12.29 0.11
CA LEU A 174 13.87 -11.12 0.19
C LEU A 174 13.88 -10.51 1.60
N GLN A 175 13.94 -11.36 2.65
CA GLN A 175 14.12 -10.88 4.03
C GLN A 175 15.43 -10.10 4.17
N LYS A 176 16.55 -10.63 3.68
CA LYS A 176 17.83 -9.92 3.68
C LYS A 176 17.77 -8.59 2.93
N ALA A 177 17.02 -8.53 1.82
CA ALA A 177 16.85 -7.29 1.07
C ALA A 177 16.03 -6.25 1.85
N LEU A 178 14.99 -6.67 2.58
CA LEU A 178 14.23 -5.81 3.50
C LEU A 178 15.11 -5.31 4.64
N ASP A 179 15.90 -6.19 5.28
CA ASP A 179 16.81 -5.82 6.36
C ASP A 179 17.86 -4.80 5.87
N SER A 180 18.40 -5.00 4.67
CA SER A 180 19.35 -4.06 4.04
C SER A 180 18.73 -2.71 3.70
N ALA A 181 17.42 -2.67 3.49
CA ALA A 181 16.64 -1.46 3.28
C ALA A 181 16.17 -0.80 4.60
N SER A 182 16.67 -1.26 5.75
CA SER A 182 16.28 -0.79 7.08
C SER A 182 14.78 -0.94 7.38
N VAL A 183 14.17 -2.00 6.86
CA VAL A 183 12.79 -2.37 7.18
C VAL A 183 12.80 -3.17 8.48
N GLY A 184 12.19 -2.64 9.54
CA GLY A 184 12.11 -3.31 10.83
C GLY A 184 11.22 -4.55 10.79
N SER A 185 11.48 -5.52 11.67
CA SER A 185 10.59 -6.66 11.86
C SER A 185 9.42 -6.28 12.77
N SER A 186 8.28 -6.98 12.61
CA SER A 186 7.14 -6.86 13.51
C SER A 186 6.85 -8.20 14.18
N ASN A 187 6.73 -8.19 15.51
CA ASN A 187 6.31 -9.35 16.30
C ASN A 187 4.82 -9.29 16.65
N TYR A 188 4.03 -8.54 15.89
CA TYR A 188 2.61 -8.37 16.15
C TYR A 188 1.85 -9.70 16.19
N GLN A 189 1.10 -9.90 17.26
CA GLN A 189 0.18 -11.01 17.46
C GLN A 189 -1.17 -10.44 17.88
N GLY A 190 -2.21 -10.66 17.07
CA GLY A 190 -3.54 -10.09 17.36
C GLY A 190 -4.51 -10.26 16.20
N PRO A 191 -5.62 -9.51 16.21
CA PRO A 191 -6.56 -9.47 15.08
C PRO A 191 -5.84 -9.13 13.77
N THR A 192 -6.20 -9.82 12.70
CA THR A 192 -5.52 -9.67 11.41
C THR A 192 -6.47 -9.23 10.31
N GLY A 193 -5.92 -8.60 9.27
CA GLY A 193 -6.60 -8.23 8.05
C GLY A 193 -6.56 -9.33 6.97
N ILE A 194 -7.16 -9.03 5.83
CA ILE A 194 -7.18 -9.92 4.65
C ILE A 194 -5.78 -10.33 4.17
N SER A 195 -4.77 -9.49 4.43
CA SER A 195 -3.37 -9.74 4.05
C SER A 195 -2.85 -11.08 4.57
N THR A 196 -3.15 -11.44 5.82
CA THR A 196 -2.75 -12.72 6.41
C THR A 196 -3.47 -13.90 5.78
N ALA A 197 -4.75 -13.75 5.43
CA ALA A 197 -5.50 -14.81 4.74
C ALA A 197 -4.96 -15.03 3.32
N VAL A 198 -4.58 -13.96 2.62
CA VAL A 198 -3.94 -14.04 1.29
C VAL A 198 -2.55 -14.66 1.41
N MET A 199 -1.75 -14.28 2.42
CA MET A 199 -0.45 -14.89 2.71
C MET A 199 -0.58 -16.42 2.86
N ASP A 200 -1.50 -16.86 3.71
CA ASP A 200 -1.73 -18.28 3.95
C ASP A 200 -2.15 -19.02 2.66
N ALA A 201 -3.04 -18.45 1.84
CA ALA A 201 -3.47 -19.03 0.58
C ALA A 201 -2.32 -19.11 -0.45
N CYS A 202 -1.47 -18.07 -0.54
CA CYS A 202 -0.34 -18.01 -1.46
C CYS A 202 0.77 -18.98 -1.04
N THR A 203 1.12 -19.05 0.24
CA THR A 203 2.17 -19.93 0.74
C THR A 203 1.78 -21.42 0.60
N ARG A 204 0.50 -21.76 0.77
CA ARG A 204 0.00 -23.13 0.46
C ARG A 204 0.17 -23.53 -1.00
N LYS A 205 0.28 -22.56 -1.92
CA LYS A 205 0.56 -22.80 -3.34
C LYS A 205 2.06 -22.73 -3.69
N GLY A 206 2.92 -22.63 -2.68
CA GLY A 206 4.37 -22.57 -2.85
C GLY A 206 4.89 -21.20 -3.32
N MET A 207 4.08 -20.16 -3.29
CA MET A 207 4.54 -18.80 -3.55
C MET A 207 5.19 -18.20 -2.31
N GLY A 208 6.29 -17.46 -2.50
CA GLY A 208 6.85 -16.63 -1.44
C GLY A 208 5.92 -15.46 -1.10
N TYR A 209 6.01 -14.97 0.13
CA TYR A 209 5.24 -13.84 0.59
C TYR A 209 6.13 -12.85 1.33
N ALA A 210 5.90 -11.56 1.10
CA ALA A 210 6.47 -10.48 1.87
C ALA A 210 5.40 -9.44 2.21
N SER A 211 5.63 -8.70 3.28
CA SER A 211 4.85 -7.52 3.62
C SER A 211 5.78 -6.32 3.79
N LEU A 212 5.27 -5.14 3.42
CA LEU A 212 5.93 -3.86 3.59
C LEU A 212 4.91 -2.84 4.08
N TRP A 213 5.12 -2.33 5.29
CA TRP A 213 4.20 -1.42 5.97
C TRP A 213 4.85 -0.08 6.24
N GLY A 214 4.14 1.01 5.93
CA GLY A 214 4.54 2.35 6.30
C GLY A 214 3.87 2.77 7.62
N ASN A 215 4.68 3.16 8.61
CA ASN A 215 4.17 3.67 9.88
C ASN A 215 3.77 5.13 9.71
N THR A 216 2.48 5.40 9.86
CA THR A 216 1.85 6.70 9.62
C THR A 216 1.56 7.39 10.95
N PRO A 217 1.98 8.64 11.16
CA PRO A 217 1.63 9.37 12.37
C PRO A 217 0.11 9.38 12.59
N HIS A 218 -0.35 8.87 13.74
CA HIS A 218 -1.79 8.72 14.02
C HIS A 218 -2.55 10.06 14.12
N TYR A 219 -1.86 11.16 14.38
CA TYR A 219 -2.43 12.51 14.43
C TYR A 219 -2.59 13.16 13.04
N LEU A 220 -2.04 12.53 11.97
CA LEU A 220 -2.19 13.00 10.60
C LEU A 220 -3.30 12.21 9.89
N GLN A 221 -4.47 12.83 9.74
CA GLN A 221 -5.62 12.23 9.06
C GLN A 221 -5.76 12.69 7.60
N ALA A 222 -4.88 13.59 7.13
CA ALA A 222 -4.88 14.04 5.73
C ALA A 222 -4.53 12.88 4.79
N ALA A 223 -5.39 12.64 3.82
CA ALA A 223 -5.22 11.57 2.84
C ALA A 223 -5.19 12.16 1.42
N PRO A 224 -4.30 11.65 0.55
CA PRO A 224 -3.28 10.66 0.86
C PRO A 224 -2.07 11.24 1.59
N ASN A 225 -1.41 10.45 2.45
CA ASN A 225 -0.11 10.83 3.01
C ASN A 225 1.00 10.56 1.98
N TYR A 226 1.42 11.61 1.29
CA TYR A 226 2.40 11.51 0.21
C TYR A 226 3.80 11.15 0.70
N ARG A 227 4.19 11.52 1.94
CA ARG A 227 5.50 11.14 2.49
C ARG A 227 5.61 9.64 2.71
N ILE A 228 4.58 9.02 3.26
CA ILE A 228 4.52 7.56 3.42
C ILE A 228 4.46 6.88 2.05
N SER A 229 3.61 7.37 1.14
CA SER A 229 3.50 6.84 -0.23
C SER A 229 4.83 6.88 -0.98
N TYR A 230 5.57 7.99 -0.88
CA TYR A 230 6.89 8.11 -1.49
C TYR A 230 7.89 7.10 -0.92
N THR A 231 7.90 6.94 0.41
CA THR A 231 8.84 6.03 1.08
C THR A 231 8.57 4.57 0.71
N LEU A 232 7.29 4.15 0.67
CA LEU A 232 6.87 2.83 0.21
C LEU A 232 7.25 2.61 -1.27
N ALA A 233 6.93 3.58 -2.14
CA ALA A 233 7.26 3.50 -3.57
C ALA A 233 8.77 3.38 -3.80
N ARG A 234 9.58 4.19 -3.10
CA ARG A 234 11.05 4.14 -3.18
C ARG A 234 11.59 2.77 -2.79
N SER A 235 11.07 2.19 -1.72
CA SER A 235 11.48 0.85 -1.27
C SER A 235 11.11 -0.23 -2.29
N LEU A 236 9.91 -0.18 -2.86
CA LEU A 236 9.48 -1.13 -3.90
C LEU A 236 10.28 -0.98 -5.20
N VAL A 237 10.54 0.26 -5.63
CA VAL A 237 11.35 0.55 -6.82
C VAL A 237 12.77 0.00 -6.65
N SER A 238 13.38 0.21 -5.49
CA SER A 238 14.71 -0.34 -5.17
C SER A 238 14.69 -1.87 -5.08
N LEU A 239 13.74 -2.44 -4.34
CA LEU A 239 13.63 -3.88 -4.09
C LEU A 239 13.43 -4.68 -5.38
N LEU A 240 12.64 -4.16 -6.31
CA LEU A 240 12.25 -4.84 -7.55
C LEU A 240 13.01 -4.30 -8.78
N ASN A 241 13.94 -3.36 -8.59
CA ASN A 241 14.71 -2.70 -9.64
C ASN A 241 13.82 -2.17 -10.78
N LEU A 242 12.80 -1.37 -10.41
CA LEU A 242 11.83 -0.85 -11.38
C LEU A 242 12.33 0.42 -12.08
N PRO A 243 12.07 0.58 -13.37
CA PRO A 243 12.49 1.75 -14.15
C PRO A 243 11.52 2.93 -13.94
N ILE A 244 11.37 3.40 -12.70
CA ILE A 244 10.42 4.45 -12.34
C ILE A 244 11.17 5.66 -11.78
N ASP A 245 10.92 6.82 -12.35
CA ASP A 245 11.27 8.11 -11.77
C ASP A 245 10.24 8.51 -10.72
N LEU A 246 10.70 8.75 -9.49
CA LEU A 246 9.90 9.13 -8.34
C LEU A 246 9.89 10.64 -8.06
N SER A 247 10.49 11.47 -8.92
CA SER A 247 10.64 12.92 -8.69
C SER A 247 9.32 13.63 -8.44
N GLU A 248 8.27 13.28 -9.18
CA GLU A 248 6.92 13.82 -9.00
C GLU A 248 6.34 13.48 -7.62
N LEU A 249 6.49 12.22 -7.18
CA LEU A 249 5.99 11.79 -5.88
C LEU A 249 6.84 12.36 -4.73
N SER A 250 8.14 12.52 -4.94
CA SER A 250 9.04 13.20 -4.01
C SER A 250 8.61 14.66 -3.79
N ALA A 251 8.37 15.39 -4.87
CA ALA A 251 7.93 16.79 -4.78
C ALA A 251 6.57 16.93 -4.08
N ALA A 252 5.64 15.98 -4.33
CA ALA A 252 4.37 15.95 -3.62
C ALA A 252 4.55 15.65 -2.13
N ALA A 253 5.48 14.78 -1.77
CA ALA A 253 5.83 14.48 -0.38
C ALA A 253 6.45 15.70 0.32
N ASP A 254 7.35 16.43 -0.35
CA ASP A 254 7.97 17.64 0.22
C ASP A 254 6.93 18.76 0.43
N THR A 255 5.99 18.92 -0.51
CA THR A 255 4.87 19.86 -0.35
C THR A 255 3.99 19.48 0.84
N PHE A 256 3.65 18.17 0.95
CA PHE A 256 2.86 17.66 2.06
C PHE A 256 3.52 17.93 3.42
N ASP A 257 4.83 17.71 3.55
CA ASP A 257 5.55 17.95 4.79
C ASP A 257 5.51 19.43 5.20
N VAL A 258 5.64 20.35 4.23
CA VAL A 258 5.53 21.79 4.51
C VAL A 258 4.13 22.16 5.02
N GLU A 259 3.08 21.61 4.42
CA GLU A 259 1.71 21.84 4.84
C GLU A 259 1.43 21.28 6.25
N VAL A 260 1.92 20.06 6.52
CA VAL A 260 1.81 19.41 7.84
C VAL A 260 2.56 20.22 8.91
N ALA A 261 3.79 20.61 8.66
CA ALA A 261 4.57 21.43 9.59
C ALA A 261 3.88 22.78 9.89
N ARG A 262 3.31 23.42 8.86
CA ARG A 262 2.55 24.66 9.01
C ARG A 262 1.30 24.46 9.88
N ALA A 263 0.55 23.37 9.66
CA ALA A 263 -0.64 23.07 10.45
C ALA A 263 -0.29 22.72 11.91
N ALA A 264 0.75 21.92 12.12
CA ALA A 264 1.20 21.53 13.45
C ALA A 264 1.65 22.73 14.30
N ASN A 265 2.34 23.70 13.69
CA ASN A 265 2.80 24.92 14.38
C ASN A 265 1.68 25.89 14.80
N GLN A 266 0.44 25.64 14.42
CA GLN A 266 -0.74 26.42 14.83
C GLN A 266 -1.39 25.88 16.11
N ASP A 267 -0.94 24.73 16.61
CA ASP A 267 -1.46 24.06 17.80
C ASP A 267 -0.31 23.74 18.76
N ASP A 268 -0.22 24.51 19.85
CA ASP A 268 0.84 24.37 20.86
C ASP A 268 0.80 22.98 21.54
N GLN A 269 -0.40 22.41 21.75
CA GLN A 269 -0.55 21.09 22.37
C GLN A 269 -0.06 19.98 21.43
N LEU A 270 -0.38 20.08 20.14
CA LEU A 270 0.12 19.16 19.12
C LEU A 270 1.64 19.28 18.98
N THR A 271 2.19 20.50 19.02
CA THR A 271 3.64 20.73 18.96
C THR A 271 4.36 20.08 20.13
N GLU A 272 3.85 20.23 21.36
CA GLU A 272 4.42 19.56 22.54
C GLU A 272 4.33 18.04 22.44
N TYR A 273 3.22 17.53 21.92
CA TYR A 273 3.03 16.10 21.71
C TYR A 273 4.00 15.53 20.67
N ILE A 274 4.18 16.22 19.53
CA ILE A 274 5.16 15.84 18.50
C ILE A 274 6.56 15.75 19.11
N LYS A 275 6.96 16.70 19.95
CA LYS A 275 8.27 16.68 20.62
C LYS A 275 8.45 15.42 21.48
N LYS A 276 7.44 15.00 22.23
CA LYS A 276 7.49 13.75 23.00
C LYS A 276 7.66 12.52 22.08
N LEU A 277 7.02 12.55 20.90
CA LEU A 277 7.19 11.48 19.91
C LEU A 277 8.59 11.49 19.30
N GLU A 278 9.19 12.68 19.09
CA GLU A 278 10.56 12.81 18.61
C GLU A 278 11.57 12.21 19.58
N ASP A 279 11.46 12.58 20.87
CA ASP A 279 12.35 12.08 21.92
C ASP A 279 12.31 10.54 21.97
N ARG A 280 11.12 9.96 21.92
CA ARG A 280 10.95 8.48 21.86
C ARG A 280 11.51 7.84 20.61
N TYR A 281 11.28 8.49 19.48
CA TYR A 281 11.81 8.00 18.20
C TYR A 281 13.33 7.95 18.25
N ASP A 282 13.97 9.03 18.71
CA ASP A 282 15.41 9.18 18.78
C ASP A 282 16.01 8.18 19.81
N GLU A 283 15.35 7.95 20.94
CA GLU A 283 15.71 6.90 21.93
C GLU A 283 15.63 5.50 21.33
N SER A 284 14.55 5.19 20.56
CA SER A 284 14.36 3.87 19.93
C SER A 284 15.37 3.57 18.82
N VAL A 285 15.94 4.58 18.20
CA VAL A 285 17.04 4.41 17.21
C VAL A 285 18.35 4.09 17.92
N THR A 286 18.53 4.58 19.17
CA THR A 286 19.73 4.39 19.96
C THR A 286 19.69 3.07 20.77
N SER A 287 18.51 2.68 21.26
CA SER A 287 18.25 1.41 21.93
C SER A 287 17.58 0.45 20.96
N SER A 288 18.12 -0.74 20.75
CA SER A 288 17.53 -1.77 19.87
C SER A 288 16.19 -2.34 20.37
N GLU A 289 15.52 -1.70 21.31
CA GLU A 289 14.25 -2.13 21.90
C GLU A 289 13.07 -1.34 21.31
N MET A 290 12.05 -2.07 20.82
CA MET A 290 10.78 -1.46 20.40
C MET A 290 9.91 -1.14 21.63
N PRO A 291 9.17 0.00 21.62
CA PRO A 291 8.21 0.33 22.68
C PRO A 291 7.12 -0.73 22.82
N ASP A 292 6.60 -0.93 24.03
CA ASP A 292 5.49 -1.85 24.29
C ASP A 292 4.22 -1.35 23.55
N PRO A 293 3.62 -2.17 22.69
CA PRO A 293 2.39 -1.82 21.98
C PRO A 293 1.23 -1.41 22.92
N ALA A 294 1.18 -1.93 24.14
CA ALA A 294 0.14 -1.61 25.11
C ALA A 294 0.27 -0.17 25.66
N GLU A 295 1.48 0.33 25.85
CA GLU A 295 1.73 1.72 26.25
C GLU A 295 1.31 2.69 25.14
N VAL A 296 1.64 2.36 23.89
CA VAL A 296 1.27 3.16 22.71
C VAL A 296 -0.24 3.29 22.56
N ILE A 297 -0.98 2.19 22.75
CA ILE A 297 -2.45 2.19 22.70
C ILE A 297 -3.05 3.05 23.82
N HIS A 298 -2.53 2.94 25.03
CA HIS A 298 -3.04 3.70 26.17
C HIS A 298 -2.87 5.20 25.99
N GLU A 299 -1.74 5.63 25.49
CA GLU A 299 -1.48 7.05 25.22
C GLU A 299 -2.28 7.60 24.03
N LEU A 300 -2.47 6.78 23.00
CA LEU A 300 -3.35 7.12 21.89
C LEU A 300 -4.79 7.35 22.40
N GLU A 301 -5.30 6.50 23.27
CA GLU A 301 -6.60 6.67 23.89
C GLU A 301 -6.68 7.94 24.75
N GLN A 302 -5.64 8.27 25.52
CA GLN A 302 -5.58 9.49 26.32
C GLN A 302 -5.59 10.73 25.43
N PHE A 303 -4.77 10.75 24.37
CA PHE A 303 -4.74 11.85 23.42
C PHE A 303 -6.11 12.05 22.73
N LEU A 304 -6.74 10.98 22.25
CA LEU A 304 -8.07 11.05 21.62
C LEU A 304 -9.18 11.50 22.61
N ARG A 305 -9.05 11.17 23.89
CA ARG A 305 -9.98 11.66 24.94
C ARG A 305 -9.78 13.15 25.23
N SER A 306 -8.54 13.64 25.25
CA SER A 306 -8.26 15.08 25.45
C SER A 306 -8.79 15.94 24.30
N GLN A 307 -8.66 15.48 23.06
CA GLN A 307 -9.21 16.13 21.86
C GLN A 307 -10.75 16.18 21.86
N ARG A 308 -11.42 15.14 22.38
CA ARG A 308 -12.90 15.13 22.51
C ARG A 308 -13.41 16.00 23.65
N GLY A 309 -12.59 16.23 24.69
CA GLY A 309 -12.93 17.09 25.84
C GLY A 309 -12.86 18.58 25.55
N SER A 310 -12.05 19.02 24.59
CA SER A 310 -11.91 20.44 24.20
C SER A 310 -12.97 20.89 23.18
N GLY A 311 -13.75 19.97 22.59
CA GLY A 311 -14.78 20.28 21.59
C GLY A 311 -16.20 20.51 22.15
N THR A 312 -16.42 20.44 23.48
CA THR A 312 -17.77 20.58 24.10
C THR A 312 -17.97 21.88 24.87
N GLY A 313 -17.15 22.89 24.65
CA GLY A 313 -17.15 24.14 25.42
C GLY A 313 -17.52 25.40 24.66
N GLU A 314 -18.42 25.37 23.63
CA GLU A 314 -19.04 26.59 23.10
C GLU A 314 -20.38 26.26 22.43
N ASN A 315 -21.43 26.23 23.22
CA ASN A 315 -22.80 26.61 22.85
C ASN A 315 -23.66 26.71 24.11
N SER A 316 -23.69 27.87 24.69
CA SER A 316 -24.76 28.33 25.59
C SER A 316 -25.18 29.70 25.15
#